data_414e4bc414ab4a871dac82383984641b
#
_entry.id   414e4bc414ab4a871dac82383984641b
#
_cell.length_a   1.000
_cell.length_b   1.000
_cell.length_c   1.000
_cell.angle_alpha   90.00
_cell.angle_beta   90.00
_cell.angle_gamma   90.00
#
_symmetry.space_group_name_H-M   'P 1'
#
loop_
_entity.id
_entity.type
_entity.pdbx_description
1 polymer ?
#
loop_
_entity_poly.entity_id
_entity_poly.type
_entity_poly.pdbx_seq_one_letter_code
_entity_poly.pdbx_strand_id
1 'polypeptide(L)'
;VAALSPGVMGVTGIETLEVIKGIVERIQPQLVIAIDALAARKVSRINTTIQICDTGVAPGGGVGNKRSKLDKESLGVPVIAIGVPTVVDAATLANDTIDRMLDTIDSLGHTILDRISSQDRYDMIQQILDPYAENMFVTPKEVDEVTDNLANIIANGINIAIQPPIENDDINKYK
;
A
#
# COMPACT_ATOMS: atom_id res chain seq x y z
N VAL A 1 24.94 0.15 2.44
CA VAL A 1 23.48 0.09 2.61
C VAL A 1 23.16 0.30 4.07
N ALA A 2 22.12 1.09 4.39
CA ALA A 2 21.56 1.22 5.72
C ALA A 2 20.08 0.86 5.66
N ALA A 3 19.56 0.17 6.66
CA ALA A 3 18.14 -0.17 6.79
C ALA A 3 17.59 0.41 8.10
N LEU A 4 16.35 0.89 8.05
CA LEU A 4 15.69 1.50 9.19
C LEU A 4 14.19 1.14 9.18
N SER A 5 13.66 0.80 10.33
CA SER A 5 12.23 0.79 10.61
C SER A 5 11.88 1.99 11.50
N PRO A 6 11.35 3.09 10.93
CA PRO A 6 11.15 4.34 11.68
C PRO A 6 10.04 4.24 12.73
N GLY A 7 9.24 3.17 12.68
CA GLY A 7 8.02 3.05 13.46
C GLY A 7 6.87 3.91 12.90
N VAL A 8 5.74 3.88 13.58
CA VAL A 8 4.56 4.66 13.24
C VAL A 8 4.37 5.82 14.19
N MET A 9 3.86 6.93 13.71
CA MET A 9 3.62 8.14 14.52
C MET A 9 2.83 7.87 15.79
N GLY A 10 1.85 6.95 15.75
CA GLY A 10 1.06 6.58 16.94
C GLY A 10 1.89 5.95 18.07
N VAL A 11 3.06 5.41 17.77
CA VAL A 11 3.99 4.83 18.75
C VAL A 11 5.11 5.81 19.11
N THR A 12 5.68 6.46 18.09
CA THR A 12 6.86 7.33 18.27
C THR A 12 6.50 8.77 18.67
N GLY A 13 5.29 9.22 18.34
CA GLY A 13 4.90 10.62 18.46
C GLY A 13 5.57 11.55 17.43
N ILE A 14 6.39 11.01 16.51
CA ILE A 14 7.16 11.76 15.52
C ILE A 14 6.67 11.38 14.11
N GLU A 15 6.51 12.37 13.24
CA GLU A 15 6.17 12.14 11.84
C GLU A 15 7.31 11.38 11.15
N THR A 16 6.95 10.35 10.37
CA THR A 16 7.93 9.49 9.69
C THR A 16 8.88 10.30 8.79
N LEU A 17 8.36 11.33 8.11
CA LEU A 17 9.20 12.21 7.30
C LEU A 17 10.31 12.87 8.10
N GLU A 18 10.02 13.36 9.31
CA GLU A 18 11.02 14.04 10.15
C GLU A 18 12.15 13.09 10.56
N VAL A 19 11.79 11.86 10.93
CA VAL A 19 12.78 10.82 11.27
C VAL A 19 13.69 10.54 10.07
N ILE A 20 13.09 10.28 8.91
CA ILE A 20 13.82 9.91 7.68
C ILE A 20 14.68 11.10 7.22
N LYS A 21 14.13 12.32 7.23
CA LYS A 21 14.86 13.52 6.82
C LYS A 21 16.13 13.75 7.66
N GLY A 22 16.03 13.65 8.98
CA GLY A 22 17.19 13.77 9.85
C GLY A 22 18.29 12.74 9.56
N ILE A 23 17.89 11.51 9.20
CA ILE A 23 18.83 10.45 8.83
C ILE A 23 19.43 10.72 7.44
N VAL A 24 18.63 11.09 6.46
CA VAL A 24 19.08 11.42 5.09
C VAL A 24 20.10 12.58 5.12
N GLU A 25 19.82 13.63 5.89
CA GLU A 25 20.75 14.75 6.08
C GLU A 25 22.10 14.30 6.67
N ARG A 26 22.07 13.31 7.56
CA ARG A 26 23.28 12.81 8.21
C ARG A 26 24.10 11.84 7.37
N ILE A 27 23.42 10.91 6.65
CA ILE A 27 24.09 9.83 5.90
C ILE A 27 24.33 10.22 4.44
N GLN A 28 23.55 11.16 3.90
CA GLN A 28 23.59 11.63 2.51
C GLN A 28 23.55 10.46 1.51
N PRO A 29 22.50 9.63 1.52
CA PRO A 29 22.39 8.50 0.61
C PRO A 29 22.16 8.98 -0.83
N GLN A 30 22.58 8.18 -1.81
CA GLN A 30 22.31 8.45 -3.23
C GLN A 30 20.86 8.13 -3.62
N LEU A 31 20.20 7.23 -2.88
CA LEU A 31 18.84 6.75 -3.13
C LEU A 31 18.20 6.30 -1.83
N VAL A 32 16.92 6.57 -1.68
CA VAL A 32 16.07 6.01 -0.61
C VAL A 32 15.09 5.02 -1.23
N ILE A 33 15.00 3.82 -0.67
CA ILE A 33 13.94 2.85 -0.97
C ILE A 33 12.97 2.87 0.21
N ALA A 34 11.75 3.31 -0.03
CA ALA A 34 10.69 3.36 0.97
C ALA A 34 9.69 2.22 0.74
N ILE A 35 9.47 1.39 1.76
CA ILE A 35 8.55 0.24 1.69
C ILE A 35 7.38 0.51 2.63
N ASP A 36 6.14 0.39 2.14
CA ASP A 36 4.94 0.67 2.93
C ASP A 36 3.77 -0.25 2.58
N ALA A 37 2.90 -0.47 3.56
CA ALA A 37 1.62 -1.14 3.35
C ALA A 37 0.58 -0.13 2.87
N LEU A 38 -0.15 -0.45 1.81
CA LEU A 38 -1.10 0.44 1.16
C LEU A 38 -2.55 -0.01 1.38
N ALA A 39 -3.49 0.94 1.24
CA ALA A 39 -4.89 0.62 1.04
C ALA A 39 -5.16 0.29 -0.43
N ALA A 40 -5.83 -0.82 -0.68
CA ALA A 40 -6.22 -1.25 -2.02
C ALA A 40 -7.39 -0.40 -2.54
N ARG A 41 -7.35 -0.02 -3.82
CA ARG A 41 -8.48 0.60 -4.52
C ARG A 41 -9.43 -0.41 -5.18
N LYS A 42 -9.11 -1.70 -5.08
CA LYS A 42 -9.93 -2.84 -5.50
C LYS A 42 -9.59 -4.03 -4.62
N VAL A 43 -10.59 -4.79 -4.22
CA VAL A 43 -10.43 -6.01 -3.40
C VAL A 43 -9.46 -7.00 -4.04
N SER A 44 -9.52 -7.15 -5.37
CA SER A 44 -8.65 -8.06 -6.13
C SER A 44 -7.15 -7.75 -6.06
N ARG A 45 -6.76 -6.58 -5.55
CA ARG A 45 -5.36 -6.18 -5.40
C ARG A 45 -4.77 -6.46 -4.03
N ILE A 46 -5.61 -6.81 -3.04
CA ILE A 46 -5.13 -7.10 -1.69
C ILE A 46 -4.17 -8.28 -1.74
N ASN A 47 -2.96 -8.09 -1.24
CA ASN A 47 -1.91 -9.11 -1.12
C ASN A 47 -1.48 -9.77 -2.45
N THR A 48 -1.90 -9.25 -3.60
CA THR A 48 -1.63 -9.85 -4.92
C THR A 48 -0.75 -9.00 -5.81
N THR A 49 -0.46 -7.76 -5.42
CA THR A 49 0.30 -6.81 -6.23
C THR A 49 1.39 -6.13 -5.41
N ILE A 50 2.55 -5.94 -6.02
CA ILE A 50 3.61 -5.06 -5.51
C ILE A 50 3.68 -3.87 -6.46
N GLN A 51 3.53 -2.66 -5.92
CA GLN A 51 3.57 -1.41 -6.69
C GLN A 51 4.93 -0.75 -6.48
N ILE A 52 5.59 -0.40 -7.56
CA ILE A 52 6.88 0.29 -7.53
C ILE A 52 6.73 1.61 -8.28
N CYS A 53 7.13 2.71 -7.68
CA CYS A 53 7.12 4.03 -8.31
C CYS A 53 8.25 4.93 -7.80
N ASP A 54 8.57 5.95 -8.57
CA ASP A 54 9.54 7.00 -8.24
C ASP A 54 8.89 8.30 -7.74
N THR A 55 7.56 8.31 -7.63
CA THR A 55 6.82 9.48 -7.16
C THR A 55 6.75 9.58 -5.63
N GLY A 56 7.30 8.60 -4.92
CA GLY A 56 7.30 8.55 -3.46
C GLY A 56 6.01 7.96 -2.87
N VAL A 57 5.97 7.88 -1.53
CA VAL A 57 4.87 7.33 -0.74
C VAL A 57 4.56 8.21 0.46
N ALA A 58 3.31 8.23 0.91
CA ALA A 58 2.90 8.88 2.15
C ALA A 58 2.53 7.80 3.19
N PRO A 59 3.45 7.42 4.08
CA PRO A 59 3.24 6.33 5.03
C PRO A 59 2.01 6.58 5.90
N GLY A 60 1.07 5.61 5.91
CA GLY A 60 -0.20 5.74 6.63
C GLY A 60 -1.20 6.74 6.03
N GLY A 61 -0.93 7.32 4.86
CA GLY A 61 -1.84 8.27 4.18
C GLY A 61 -3.05 7.60 3.54
N GLY A 62 -2.98 6.30 3.25
CA GLY A 62 -4.06 5.54 2.62
C GLY A 62 -5.30 5.31 3.49
N VAL A 63 -5.21 5.63 4.78
CA VAL A 63 -6.28 5.42 5.77
C VAL A 63 -6.90 6.75 6.24
N GLY A 64 -7.07 7.72 5.34
CA GLY A 64 -7.75 8.98 5.63
C GLY A 64 -6.91 10.06 6.34
N ASN A 65 -5.67 9.77 6.68
CA ASN A 65 -4.77 10.73 7.34
C ASN A 65 -3.98 11.55 6.32
N LYS A 66 -3.96 12.86 6.47
CA LYS A 66 -3.01 13.73 5.77
C LYS A 66 -1.62 13.45 6.34
N ARG A 67 -0.78 12.73 5.61
CA ARG A 67 0.59 12.41 5.98
C ARG A 67 1.58 13.07 5.02
N SER A 68 2.72 13.42 5.56
CA SER A 68 3.81 13.97 4.76
C SER A 68 4.37 12.89 3.83
N LYS A 69 4.66 13.28 2.60
CA LYS A 69 5.13 12.37 1.56
C LYS A 69 6.64 12.22 1.63
N LEU A 70 7.10 10.98 1.51
CA LEU A 70 8.50 10.65 1.29
C LEU A 70 8.75 10.63 -0.22
N ASP A 71 9.28 11.70 -0.76
CA ASP A 71 9.63 11.85 -2.17
C ASP A 71 10.92 12.66 -2.33
N LYS A 72 11.33 12.86 -3.59
CA LYS A 72 12.54 13.61 -3.92
C LYS A 72 12.47 15.06 -3.45
N GLU A 73 11.30 15.68 -3.45
CA GLU A 73 11.12 17.08 -3.05
C GLU A 73 11.32 17.24 -1.54
N SER A 74 10.74 16.34 -0.75
CA SER A 74 10.81 16.39 0.71
C SER A 74 12.16 15.96 1.29
N LEU A 75 12.85 15.00 0.63
CA LEU A 75 14.12 14.42 1.13
C LEU A 75 15.37 14.95 0.43
N GLY A 76 15.23 15.62 -0.72
CA GLY A 76 16.37 16.13 -1.50
C GLY A 76 17.16 15.06 -2.26
N VAL A 77 16.77 13.80 -2.16
CA VAL A 77 17.40 12.65 -2.82
C VAL A 77 16.33 11.82 -3.56
N PRO A 78 16.70 11.07 -4.62
CA PRO A 78 15.75 10.18 -5.32
C PRO A 78 15.10 9.18 -4.35
N VAL A 79 13.81 8.92 -4.54
CA VAL A 79 13.05 7.94 -3.75
C VAL A 79 12.39 6.94 -4.68
N ILE A 80 12.57 5.65 -4.41
CA ILE A 80 11.79 4.56 -4.98
C ILE A 80 10.85 4.06 -3.89
N ALA A 81 9.56 4.15 -4.13
CA ALA A 81 8.54 3.61 -3.23
C ALA A 81 8.12 2.22 -3.70
N ILE A 82 8.07 1.27 -2.76
CA ILE A 82 7.54 -0.08 -2.94
C ILE A 82 6.35 -0.22 -2.00
N GLY A 83 5.17 -0.42 -2.58
CA GLY A 83 3.93 -0.51 -1.82
C GLY A 83 3.19 -1.82 -2.05
N VAL A 84 2.65 -2.39 -0.98
CA VAL A 84 1.82 -3.61 -1.03
C VAL A 84 0.44 -3.30 -0.46
N PRO A 85 -0.65 -3.45 -1.24
CA PRO A 85 -1.99 -3.31 -0.70
C PRO A 85 -2.32 -4.47 0.25
N THR A 86 -2.48 -4.18 1.53
CA THR A 86 -2.78 -5.19 2.58
C THR A 86 -4.17 -5.04 3.17
N VAL A 87 -4.80 -3.88 2.96
CA VAL A 87 -6.13 -3.56 3.47
C VAL A 87 -6.99 -2.93 2.38
N VAL A 88 -8.29 -2.94 2.56
CA VAL A 88 -9.26 -2.20 1.74
C VAL A 88 -10.27 -1.50 2.64
N ASP A 89 -10.72 -0.32 2.27
CA ASP A 89 -11.80 0.33 2.99
C ASP A 89 -13.15 -0.38 2.77
N ALA A 90 -14.04 -0.28 3.74
CA ALA A 90 -15.32 -0.99 3.72
C ALA A 90 -16.22 -0.54 2.55
N ALA A 91 -16.16 0.73 2.15
CA ALA A 91 -16.96 1.24 1.03
C ALA A 91 -16.46 0.66 -0.32
N THR A 92 -15.14 0.55 -0.50
CA THR A 92 -14.56 -0.14 -1.68
C THR A 92 -15.00 -1.60 -1.73
N LEU A 93 -14.96 -2.32 -0.59
CA LEU A 93 -15.40 -3.72 -0.53
C LEU A 93 -16.87 -3.86 -0.93
N ALA A 94 -17.74 -3.00 -0.40
CA ALA A 94 -19.17 -3.01 -0.72
C ALA A 94 -19.42 -2.67 -2.19
N ASN A 95 -18.75 -1.64 -2.73
CA ASN A 95 -18.88 -1.23 -4.12
C ASN A 95 -18.41 -2.33 -5.10
N ASP A 96 -17.24 -2.92 -4.86
CA ASP A 96 -16.72 -4.04 -5.68
C ASP A 96 -17.65 -5.27 -5.64
N THR A 97 -18.35 -5.49 -4.50
CA THR A 97 -19.34 -6.57 -4.37
C THR A 97 -20.56 -6.29 -5.24
N ILE A 98 -21.06 -5.05 -5.23
CA ILE A 98 -22.20 -4.64 -6.06
C ILE A 98 -21.84 -4.74 -7.54
N ASP A 99 -20.64 -4.26 -7.94
CA ASP A 99 -20.18 -4.36 -9.33
C ASP A 99 -20.17 -5.82 -9.79
N ARG A 100 -19.65 -6.75 -8.99
CA ARG A 100 -19.67 -8.19 -9.33
C ARG A 100 -21.07 -8.80 -9.41
N MET A 101 -21.99 -8.34 -8.56
CA MET A 101 -23.40 -8.76 -8.63
C MET A 101 -24.03 -8.30 -9.94
N LEU A 102 -23.82 -7.04 -10.34
CA LEU A 102 -24.32 -6.49 -11.60
C LEU A 102 -23.76 -7.26 -12.81
N ASP A 103 -22.45 -7.49 -12.86
CA ASP A 103 -21.80 -8.28 -13.91
C ASP A 103 -22.40 -9.70 -14.01
N THR A 104 -22.71 -10.32 -12.87
CA THR A 104 -23.33 -11.66 -12.83
C THR A 104 -24.75 -11.63 -13.38
N ILE A 105 -25.55 -10.65 -12.99
CA ILE A 105 -26.94 -10.48 -13.46
C ILE A 105 -26.97 -10.22 -14.97
N ASP A 106 -26.08 -9.37 -15.48
CA ASP A 106 -25.95 -9.13 -16.93
C ASP A 106 -25.55 -10.40 -17.69
N SER A 107 -24.65 -11.22 -17.13
CA SER A 107 -24.26 -12.50 -17.72
C SER A 107 -25.42 -13.51 -17.81
N LEU A 108 -26.44 -13.39 -16.96
CA LEU A 108 -27.64 -14.18 -16.97
C LEU A 108 -28.72 -13.64 -17.95
N GLY A 109 -28.38 -12.59 -18.72
CA GLY A 109 -29.29 -11.99 -19.73
C GLY A 109 -30.31 -11.02 -19.14
N HIS A 110 -30.14 -10.59 -17.92
CA HIS A 110 -30.96 -9.56 -17.28
C HIS A 110 -30.23 -8.22 -17.33
N THR A 111 -30.58 -7.35 -18.24
CA THR A 111 -30.02 -6.00 -18.29
C THR A 111 -30.59 -5.17 -17.15
N ILE A 112 -29.80 -4.94 -16.13
CA ILE A 112 -30.07 -3.89 -15.14
C ILE A 112 -29.54 -2.59 -15.72
N LEU A 113 -30.40 -1.60 -15.91
CA LEU A 113 -30.01 -0.28 -16.37
C LEU A 113 -29.02 0.31 -15.37
N ASP A 114 -27.76 0.41 -15.77
CA ASP A 114 -26.70 1.14 -15.07
C ASP A 114 -27.03 2.65 -15.07
N ARG A 115 -27.94 3.06 -14.20
CA ARG A 115 -28.33 4.46 -14.03
C ARG A 115 -27.42 5.23 -13.07
N ILE A 116 -26.58 4.52 -12.30
CA ILE A 116 -25.73 5.11 -11.27
C ILE A 116 -24.29 4.69 -11.57
N SER A 117 -23.38 5.66 -11.71
CA SER A 117 -21.98 5.36 -11.95
C SER A 117 -21.35 4.63 -10.75
N SER A 118 -20.24 3.91 -10.96
CA SER A 118 -19.50 3.25 -9.89
C SER A 118 -19.01 4.24 -8.83
N GLN A 119 -18.67 5.47 -9.24
CA GLN A 119 -18.26 6.54 -8.32
C GLN A 119 -19.44 7.02 -7.47
N ASP A 120 -20.59 7.28 -8.07
CA ASP A 120 -21.77 7.73 -7.33
C ASP A 120 -22.23 6.65 -6.32
N ARG A 121 -22.15 5.35 -6.71
CA ARG A 121 -22.43 4.25 -5.79
C ARG A 121 -21.46 4.22 -4.61
N TYR A 122 -20.16 4.38 -4.89
CA TYR A 122 -19.14 4.46 -3.85
C TYR A 122 -19.42 5.59 -2.86
N ASP A 123 -19.72 6.79 -3.37
CA ASP A 123 -20.00 7.98 -2.55
C ASP A 123 -21.26 7.79 -1.70
N MET A 124 -22.32 7.16 -2.25
CA MET A 124 -23.53 6.80 -1.50
C MET A 124 -23.23 5.76 -0.39
N ILE A 125 -22.43 4.74 -0.70
CA ILE A 125 -22.03 3.72 0.29
C ILE A 125 -21.23 4.36 1.42
N GLN A 126 -20.29 5.25 1.09
CA GLN A 126 -19.54 6.00 2.09
C GLN A 126 -20.48 6.80 3.00
N GLN A 127 -21.41 7.57 2.46
CA GLN A 127 -22.39 8.34 3.25
C GLN A 127 -23.23 7.47 4.17
N ILE A 128 -23.58 6.26 3.76
CA ILE A 128 -24.34 5.31 4.60
C ILE A 128 -23.45 4.73 5.70
N LEU A 129 -22.19 4.47 5.42
CA LEU A 129 -21.25 3.86 6.35
C LEU A 129 -20.65 4.90 7.34
N ASP A 130 -20.53 6.16 6.94
CA ASP A 130 -19.93 7.24 7.74
C ASP A 130 -20.38 7.26 9.21
N PRO A 131 -21.69 7.16 9.53
CA PRO A 131 -22.13 7.20 10.93
C PRO A 131 -21.71 5.99 11.76
N TYR A 132 -21.33 4.87 11.11
CA TYR A 132 -21.11 3.58 11.77
C TYR A 132 -19.69 3.05 11.59
N ALA A 133 -19.01 3.45 10.52
CA ALA A 133 -17.78 2.83 10.07
C ALA A 133 -16.81 3.83 9.43
N GLU A 134 -16.79 5.07 9.90
CA GLU A 134 -15.79 6.06 9.48
C GLU A 134 -14.39 5.47 9.69
N ASN A 135 -13.61 5.40 8.58
CA ASN A 135 -12.29 4.76 8.56
C ASN A 135 -12.26 3.24 8.88
N MET A 136 -13.31 2.50 8.55
CA MET A 136 -13.31 1.05 8.66
C MET A 136 -12.50 0.41 7.53
N PHE A 137 -11.45 -0.32 7.89
CA PHE A 137 -10.62 -1.09 6.95
C PHE A 137 -10.77 -2.59 7.20
N VAL A 138 -10.75 -3.35 6.10
CA VAL A 138 -10.86 -4.81 6.10
C VAL A 138 -9.57 -5.41 5.58
N THR A 139 -9.10 -6.46 6.22
CA THR A 139 -7.93 -7.24 5.80
C THR A 139 -8.25 -8.73 5.83
N PRO A 140 -7.62 -9.56 4.97
CA PRO A 140 -7.74 -11.02 5.06
C PRO A 140 -7.24 -11.55 6.41
N LYS A 141 -7.81 -12.65 6.86
CA LYS A 141 -7.45 -13.27 8.15
C LYS A 141 -5.97 -13.69 8.19
N GLU A 142 -5.44 -14.14 7.07
CA GLU A 142 -4.06 -14.65 6.94
C GLU A 142 -3.05 -13.54 6.61
N VAL A 143 -3.36 -12.26 6.90
CA VAL A 143 -2.55 -11.11 6.51
C VAL A 143 -1.11 -11.19 7.04
N ASP A 144 -0.90 -11.73 8.22
CA ASP A 144 0.44 -11.82 8.83
C ASP A 144 1.34 -12.78 8.04
N GLU A 145 0.86 -13.99 7.71
CA GLU A 145 1.60 -14.97 6.91
C GLU A 145 1.89 -14.44 5.49
N VAL A 146 0.90 -13.81 4.87
CA VAL A 146 1.08 -13.24 3.53
C VAL A 146 2.06 -12.07 3.55
N THR A 147 2.02 -11.24 4.58
CA THR A 147 2.95 -10.12 4.75
C THR A 147 4.39 -10.60 4.93
N ASP A 148 4.62 -11.65 5.70
CA ASP A 148 5.94 -12.26 5.86
C ASP A 148 6.48 -12.80 4.53
N ASN A 149 5.64 -13.48 3.75
CA ASN A 149 6.01 -13.97 2.42
C ASN A 149 6.35 -12.84 1.46
N LEU A 150 5.54 -11.77 1.42
CA LEU A 150 5.78 -10.60 0.57
C LEU A 150 7.03 -9.82 1.01
N ALA A 151 7.27 -9.70 2.31
CA ALA A 151 8.49 -9.08 2.85
C ALA A 151 9.74 -9.84 2.39
N ASN A 152 9.72 -11.18 2.42
CA ASN A 152 10.81 -12.01 1.90
C ASN A 152 11.04 -11.80 0.38
N ILE A 153 9.97 -11.73 -0.41
CA ILE A 153 10.05 -11.48 -1.85
C ILE A 153 10.68 -10.11 -2.13
N ILE A 154 10.22 -9.08 -1.45
CA ILE A 154 10.72 -7.70 -1.62
C ILE A 154 12.19 -7.62 -1.17
N ALA A 155 12.53 -8.18 -0.01
CA ALA A 155 13.90 -8.18 0.50
C ALA A 155 14.86 -8.89 -0.46
N ASN A 156 14.49 -10.05 -0.98
CA ASN A 156 15.28 -10.78 -1.97
C ASN A 156 15.45 -9.98 -3.27
N GLY A 157 14.36 -9.37 -3.77
CA GLY A 157 14.41 -8.52 -4.96
C GLY A 157 15.35 -7.31 -4.79
N ILE A 158 15.30 -6.65 -3.64
CA ILE A 158 16.20 -5.53 -3.31
C ILE A 158 17.65 -6.03 -3.23
N ASN A 159 17.91 -7.15 -2.55
CA ASN A 159 19.26 -7.69 -2.41
C ASN A 159 19.89 -8.01 -3.76
N ILE A 160 19.15 -8.64 -4.67
CA ILE A 160 19.61 -8.92 -6.03
C ILE A 160 19.90 -7.61 -6.79
N ALA A 161 19.02 -6.62 -6.65
CA ALA A 161 19.16 -5.36 -7.38
C ALA A 161 20.36 -4.52 -6.94
N ILE A 162 20.72 -4.54 -5.66
CA ILE A 162 21.76 -3.67 -5.09
C ILE A 162 23.08 -4.39 -4.81
N GLN A 163 23.11 -5.73 -4.92
CA GLN A 163 24.29 -6.56 -4.69
C GLN A 163 24.51 -7.47 -5.93
N PRO A 164 25.07 -6.97 -7.02
CA PRO A 164 25.17 -7.70 -8.29
C PRO A 164 25.81 -9.11 -8.23
N PRO A 165 26.69 -9.44 -7.24
CA PRO A 165 27.21 -10.79 -7.13
C PRO A 165 26.25 -11.84 -6.57
N ILE A 166 25.07 -11.42 -6.06
CA ILE A 166 24.08 -12.34 -5.52
C ILE A 166 23.20 -12.85 -6.68
N GLU A 167 23.33 -14.14 -7.00
CA GLU A 167 22.46 -14.81 -7.97
C GLU A 167 21.23 -15.42 -7.26
N ASN A 168 20.18 -15.75 -8.05
CA ASN A 168 18.95 -16.36 -7.50
C ASN A 168 19.21 -17.60 -6.66
N ASP A 169 20.23 -18.40 -6.99
CA ASP A 169 20.61 -19.61 -6.29
C ASP A 169 21.25 -19.34 -4.90
N ASP A 170 21.75 -18.13 -4.68
CA ASP A 170 22.38 -17.71 -3.42
C ASP A 170 21.38 -17.20 -2.37
N ILE A 171 20.17 -16.82 -2.80
CA ILE A 171 19.14 -16.22 -1.93
C ILE A 171 18.82 -17.10 -0.71
N ASN A 172 18.79 -18.41 -0.89
CA ASN A 172 18.46 -19.37 0.17
C ASN A 172 19.63 -19.65 1.13
N LYS A 173 20.84 -19.18 0.83
CA LYS A 173 22.01 -19.38 1.70
C LYS A 173 22.08 -18.38 2.86
N TYR A 174 21.31 -17.31 2.79
CA TYR A 174 21.33 -16.21 3.77
C TYR A 174 20.02 -16.05 4.58
N LYS A 175 19.22 -17.13 4.59
CA LYS A 175 18.01 -17.25 5.45
C LYS A 175 18.35 -17.82 6.80
#